data_e8e237c3647fd1666177c212952e83f0
#
_entry.id   e8e237c3647fd1666177c212952e83f0
#
_cell.length_a   1.000
_cell.length_b   1.000
_cell.length_c   1.000
_cell.angle_alpha   90.00
_cell.angle_beta   90.00
_cell.angle_gamma   90.00
#
_symmetry.space_group_name_H-M   'P 1'
#
loop_
_entity.id
_entity.type
_entity.pdbx_description
1 polymer ?
#
loop_
_entity_poly.entity_id
_entity_poly.type
_entity_poly.pdbx_seq_one_letter_code
_entity_poly.pdbx_strand_id
1 'polypeptide(L)'
;MDTNSFLKAGITYAFIVTVSSNISSESYKQEISCALNNVNMGNNGNYYKLVSTFAGKCSKGDKLHITSYKNGGTWTLFATRAIFIPVS
;
A
#
# COMPACT_ATOMS: atom_id res chain seq x y z
N MET A 1 -1.81 -8.32 1.66
CA MET A 1 -1.47 -8.45 3.09
C MET A 1 -2.58 -9.19 3.82
N ASP A 2 -2.24 -10.24 4.49
CA ASP A 2 -3.22 -11.08 5.19
C ASP A 2 -3.38 -10.64 6.64
N THR A 3 -4.46 -9.94 6.95
CA THR A 3 -4.74 -9.46 8.30
C THR A 3 -5.15 -10.56 9.27
N ASN A 4 -5.51 -11.75 8.79
CA ASN A 4 -5.84 -12.89 9.64
C ASN A 4 -4.67 -13.34 10.50
N SER A 5 -3.44 -13.13 10.07
CA SER A 5 -2.25 -13.61 10.74
C SER A 5 -1.83 -12.77 11.96
N PHE A 6 -2.31 -11.50 12.05
CA PHE A 6 -1.81 -10.61 13.11
C PHE A 6 -2.87 -9.71 13.76
N LEU A 7 -4.05 -9.52 13.17
CA LEU A 7 -5.11 -8.73 13.80
C LEU A 7 -5.98 -9.60 14.70
N LYS A 8 -6.55 -8.99 15.73
CA LYS A 8 -7.45 -9.66 16.66
C LYS A 8 -8.91 -9.51 16.23
N ALA A 9 -9.68 -10.60 16.38
CA ALA A 9 -11.11 -10.58 16.06
C ALA A 9 -11.88 -9.64 16.98
N GLY A 10 -12.95 -9.04 16.46
CA GLY A 10 -13.83 -8.16 17.22
C GLY A 10 -13.31 -6.76 17.46
N ILE A 11 -12.18 -6.40 16.87
CA ILE A 11 -11.55 -5.09 17.01
C ILE A 11 -11.50 -4.39 15.65
N THR A 12 -11.83 -3.10 15.65
CA THR A 12 -11.62 -2.23 14.49
C THR A 12 -10.28 -1.53 14.63
N TYR A 13 -9.52 -1.51 13.54
CA TYR A 13 -8.20 -0.89 13.49
C TYR A 13 -8.20 0.27 12.50
N ALA A 14 -7.56 1.37 12.88
CA ALA A 14 -7.10 2.35 11.91
C ALA A 14 -5.78 1.83 11.32
N PHE A 15 -5.59 1.99 10.01
CA PHE A 15 -4.33 1.58 9.39
C PHE A 15 -3.74 2.68 8.53
N ILE A 16 -2.41 2.66 8.42
CA ILE A 16 -1.65 3.47 7.50
C ILE A 16 -0.67 2.55 6.78
N VAL A 17 -0.74 2.53 5.45
CA VAL A 17 0.20 1.79 4.61
C VAL A 17 1.00 2.80 3.81
N THR A 18 2.33 2.69 3.87
CA THR A 18 3.24 3.53 3.11
C THR A 18 4.08 2.66 2.19
N VAL A 19 4.12 3.03 0.92
CA VAL A 19 4.96 2.38 -0.09
C VAL A 19 5.97 3.39 -0.58
N SER A 20 7.26 3.06 -0.47
CA SER A 20 8.36 3.87 -1.03
C SER A 20 8.96 3.10 -2.19
N SER A 21 9.07 3.74 -3.35
CA SER A 21 9.59 3.08 -4.54
C SER A 21 10.41 4.03 -5.40
N ASN A 22 11.50 3.51 -5.96
CA ASN A 22 12.34 4.22 -6.92
C ASN A 22 12.52 3.33 -8.15
N ILE A 23 12.52 3.97 -9.33
CA ILE A 23 12.85 3.30 -10.59
C ILE A 23 14.27 3.70 -11.00
N SER A 24 14.90 2.88 -11.83
CA SER A 24 16.30 3.03 -12.25
C SER A 24 16.58 4.28 -13.10
N SER A 25 15.56 4.99 -13.59
CA SER A 25 15.73 6.20 -14.40
C SER A 25 14.57 7.16 -14.23
N GLU A 26 14.85 8.45 -14.29
CA GLU A 26 13.86 9.53 -14.26
C GLU A 26 12.90 9.53 -15.47
N SER A 27 13.25 8.78 -16.51
CA SER A 27 12.44 8.70 -17.74
C SER A 27 11.21 7.82 -17.59
N TYR A 28 11.13 7.02 -16.55
CA TYR A 28 10.05 6.07 -16.38
C TYR A 28 9.08 6.51 -15.29
N LYS A 29 7.80 6.26 -15.57
CA LYS A 29 6.71 6.52 -14.64
C LYS A 29 6.31 5.24 -13.90
N GLN A 30 5.97 5.40 -12.66
CA GLN A 30 5.38 4.34 -11.85
C GLN A 30 4.06 4.78 -11.21
N GLU A 31 3.24 3.80 -10.86
CA GLU A 31 1.98 4.01 -10.17
C GLU A 31 1.81 2.96 -9.09
N ILE A 32 1.33 3.38 -7.94
CA ILE A 32 1.03 2.51 -6.80
C ILE A 32 -0.42 2.74 -6.39
N SER A 33 -1.16 1.66 -6.24
CA SER A 33 -2.53 1.70 -5.74
C SER A 33 -2.72 0.70 -4.60
N CYS A 34 -3.72 0.95 -3.78
CA CYS A 34 -4.11 0.09 -2.68
C CYS A 34 -5.60 -0.18 -2.75
N ALA A 35 -5.99 -1.43 -2.53
CA ALA A 35 -7.38 -1.83 -2.43
C ALA A 35 -7.63 -2.49 -1.07
N LEU A 36 -8.79 -2.20 -0.49
CA LEU A 36 -9.30 -2.86 0.71
C LEU A 36 -10.52 -3.70 0.28
N ASN A 37 -10.42 -5.01 0.42
CA ASN A 37 -11.47 -5.95 -0.01
C ASN A 37 -11.90 -5.71 -1.45
N ASN A 38 -10.94 -5.53 -2.36
CA ASN A 38 -11.12 -5.25 -3.79
C ASN A 38 -11.75 -3.87 -4.11
N VAL A 39 -11.87 -2.99 -3.12
CA VAL A 39 -12.31 -1.61 -3.34
C VAL A 39 -11.07 -0.72 -3.37
N ASN A 40 -10.87 -0.03 -4.49
CA ASN A 40 -9.71 0.84 -4.68
C ASN A 40 -9.79 2.03 -3.71
N MET A 41 -8.72 2.25 -2.95
CA MET A 41 -8.61 3.35 -1.98
C MET A 41 -7.91 4.57 -2.56
N GLY A 42 -7.21 4.40 -3.67
CA GLY A 42 -6.46 5.49 -4.29
C GLY A 42 -5.35 4.97 -5.18
N ASN A 43 -4.85 5.86 -6.02
CA ASN A 43 -3.78 5.59 -6.97
C ASN A 43 -2.87 6.81 -7.01
N ASN A 44 -1.57 6.59 -6.83
CA ASN A 44 -0.56 7.64 -6.90
C ASN A 44 0.47 7.29 -7.95
N GLY A 45 0.91 8.29 -8.70
CA GLY A 45 1.90 8.10 -9.73
C GLY A 45 2.96 9.19 -9.72
N ASN A 46 4.17 8.84 -10.10
CA ASN A 46 5.25 9.80 -10.30
C ASN A 46 6.37 9.16 -11.12
N TYR A 47 7.23 10.02 -11.64
CA TYR A 47 8.45 9.58 -12.30
C TYR A 47 9.53 9.34 -11.24
N TYR A 48 10.35 8.35 -11.45
CA TYR A 48 11.58 8.07 -10.71
C TYR A 48 11.35 7.68 -9.24
N LYS A 49 10.91 8.62 -8.39
CA LYS A 49 10.70 8.41 -6.95
C LYS A 49 9.25 8.62 -6.58
N LEU A 50 8.71 7.70 -5.78
CA LEU A 50 7.33 7.79 -5.32
C LEU A 50 7.23 7.33 -3.86
N VAL A 51 6.53 8.12 -3.07
CA VAL A 51 6.06 7.70 -1.74
C VAL A 51 4.55 7.81 -1.73
N SER A 52 3.88 6.70 -1.45
CA SER A 52 2.41 6.63 -1.43
C SER A 52 1.95 6.23 -0.05
N THR A 53 0.92 6.92 0.45
CA THR A 53 0.32 6.62 1.74
C THR A 53 -1.17 6.37 1.57
N PHE A 54 -1.65 5.27 2.15
CA PHE A 54 -3.06 4.89 2.16
C PHE A 54 -3.49 4.70 3.60
N ALA A 55 -4.66 5.24 3.96
CA ALA A 55 -5.17 5.17 5.32
C ALA A 55 -6.65 4.82 5.31
N GLY A 56 -7.09 4.11 6.32
CA GLY A 56 -8.48 3.70 6.46
C GLY A 56 -8.70 2.89 7.72
N LYS A 57 -9.81 2.16 7.76
CA LYS A 57 -10.17 1.26 8.85
C LYS A 57 -10.36 -0.15 8.33
N CYS A 58 -9.98 -1.13 9.13
CA CYS A 58 -10.14 -2.54 8.79
C CYS A 58 -10.37 -3.39 10.04
N SER A 59 -10.72 -4.63 9.81
CA SER A 59 -10.88 -5.66 10.85
C SER A 59 -10.15 -6.93 10.41
N LYS A 60 -9.96 -7.85 11.34
CA LYS A 60 -9.38 -9.15 11.02
C LYS A 60 -10.14 -9.82 9.88
N GLY A 61 -9.41 -10.33 8.91
CA GLY A 61 -9.96 -10.97 7.71
C GLY A 61 -10.05 -10.06 6.50
N ASP A 62 -9.97 -8.75 6.68
CA ASP A 62 -9.93 -7.82 5.57
C ASP A 62 -8.64 -7.97 4.77
N LYS A 63 -8.73 -7.73 3.47
CA LYS A 63 -7.59 -7.89 2.56
C LYS A 63 -7.13 -6.54 2.05
N LEU A 64 -5.88 -6.22 2.36
CA LEU A 64 -5.18 -5.07 1.79
C LEU A 64 -4.29 -5.56 0.65
N HIS A 65 -4.47 -4.99 -0.52
CA HIS A 65 -3.74 -5.38 -1.72
C HIS A 65 -3.06 -4.17 -2.34
N ILE A 66 -1.74 -4.25 -2.50
CA ILE A 66 -0.93 -3.24 -3.16
C ILE A 66 -0.70 -3.68 -4.59
N THR A 67 -1.02 -2.80 -5.53
CA THR A 67 -0.75 -3.00 -6.95
C THR A 67 0.27 -1.97 -7.41
N SER A 68 1.27 -2.42 -8.15
CA SER A 68 2.33 -1.57 -8.65
C SER A 68 2.44 -1.70 -10.16
N TYR A 69 2.73 -0.58 -10.82
CA TYR A 69 2.94 -0.51 -12.26
C TYR A 69 4.13 0.37 -12.57
N LYS A 70 4.89 0.00 -13.59
CA LYS A 70 5.92 0.86 -14.17
C LYS A 70 5.92 0.69 -15.69
N ASN A 71 6.22 1.77 -16.41
CA ASN A 71 6.28 1.71 -17.87
C ASN A 71 7.67 1.39 -18.42
N GLY A 72 8.61 1.09 -17.56
CA GLY A 72 9.96 0.67 -17.94
C GLY A 72 10.93 0.72 -16.78
N GLY A 73 12.17 0.32 -17.03
CA GLY A 73 13.20 0.29 -16.00
C GLY A 73 13.04 -0.84 -14.99
N THR A 74 13.73 -0.70 -13.88
CA THR A 74 13.72 -1.67 -12.76
C THR A 74 13.49 -0.90 -11.47
N TRP A 75 12.71 -1.47 -10.53
CA TRP A 75 12.66 -0.92 -9.19
C TRP A 75 14.00 -1.11 -8.48
N THR A 76 14.62 -0.02 -8.08
CA THR A 76 15.83 -0.02 -7.26
C THR A 76 15.51 0.02 -5.78
N LEU A 77 14.28 0.46 -5.44
CA LEU A 77 13.71 0.42 -4.11
C LEU A 77 12.23 0.12 -4.24
N PHE A 78 11.73 -0.83 -3.46
CA PHE A 78 10.31 -1.06 -3.28
C PHE A 78 10.10 -1.58 -1.86
N ALA A 79 9.63 -0.71 -0.99
CA ALA A 79 9.45 -1.03 0.42
C ALA A 79 8.04 -0.68 0.86
N THR A 80 7.40 -1.59 1.57
CA THR A 80 6.05 -1.40 2.12
C THR A 80 6.12 -1.45 3.64
N ARG A 81 5.45 -0.51 4.29
CA ARG A 81 5.31 -0.46 5.74
C ARG A 81 3.84 -0.26 6.09
N ALA A 82 3.35 -1.03 7.05
CA ALA A 82 1.98 -0.91 7.53
C ALA A 82 1.95 -0.79 9.04
N ILE A 83 1.07 0.09 9.54
CA ILE A 83 0.82 0.31 10.96
C ILE A 83 -0.67 0.13 11.20
N PHE A 84 -1.03 -0.62 12.25
CA PHE A 84 -2.40 -0.89 12.65
C PHE A 84 -2.58 -0.49 14.10
N ILE A 85 -3.58 0.38 14.36
CA ILE A 85 -3.86 0.91 15.70
C ILE A 85 -5.30 0.57 16.07
N PRO A 86 -5.56 -0.13 17.18
CA PRO A 86 -6.94 -0.40 17.62
C PRO A 86 -7.67 0.90 17.91
N VAL A 87 -8.89 1.05 17.39
CA VAL A 87 -9.72 2.23 17.60
C VAL A 87 -11.08 1.91 18.22
N SER A 88 -11.40 0.64 18.34
CA SER A 88 -12.61 0.23 19.06
C SER A 88 -12.63 -1.25 19.45
#